data_2a7da16fe9ca350140af0393a3949b1a
#
_entry.id   2a7da16fe9ca350140af0393a3949b1a
#
_cell.length_a   1.000
_cell.length_b   1.000
_cell.length_c   1.000
_cell.angle_alpha   90.00
_cell.angle_beta   90.00
_cell.angle_gamma   90.00
#
_symmetry.space_group_name_H-M   'P 1'
#
loop_
_entity.id
_entity.type
_entity.pdbx_description
1 polymer ?
#
loop_
_entity_poly.entity_id
_entity_poly.type
_entity_poly.pdbx_seq_one_letter_code
_entity_poly.pdbx_strand_id
1 'polypeptide(L)'
;QLGLGETFKTGGVELTVVGIFDAQRSAFDSEAWLDADEARSAFDRPDYSSMLVRLASDDAFAQVRQAIESDRRLKVKVIREVDYYKEQTRSAGPIRWLGNGLAVVMSIGALFSAMNTLYASVGSRTREIGTLRVLGYRRRSILLGFLLEGSLLAAIGGAIGCAIAYLGWNGVSTGTFGQETFTEIVFDFQVSPALMGKAIVFAIVVGLIGSFLPA
;
A
#
# COMPACT_ATOMS: atom_id res chain seq x y z
N GLN A 1 15.63 -16.85 -11.90
CA GLN A 1 16.32 -15.67 -12.45
C GLN A 1 17.11 -16.10 -13.67
N LEU A 2 16.87 -15.46 -14.82
CA LEU A 2 17.62 -15.69 -16.05
C LEU A 2 18.91 -14.85 -15.99
N GLY A 3 20.04 -15.48 -16.31
CA GLY A 3 21.34 -14.81 -16.39
C GLY A 3 21.63 -14.25 -17.81
N LEU A 4 22.65 -13.37 -17.89
CA LEU A 4 23.13 -12.87 -19.17
C LEU A 4 23.63 -14.03 -20.06
N GLY A 5 23.17 -14.05 -21.33
CA GLY A 5 23.52 -15.10 -22.31
C GLY A 5 22.67 -16.37 -22.19
N GLU A 6 21.77 -16.46 -21.22
CA GLU A 6 20.83 -17.59 -21.15
C GLU A 6 19.72 -17.43 -22.19
N THR A 7 19.22 -18.56 -22.71
CA THR A 7 18.11 -18.57 -23.64
C THR A 7 16.83 -19.08 -22.98
N PHE A 8 15.71 -18.49 -23.35
CA PHE A 8 14.38 -18.96 -22.93
C PHE A 8 13.42 -18.97 -24.12
N LYS A 9 12.47 -19.89 -24.07
CA LYS A 9 11.44 -20.02 -25.10
C LYS A 9 10.14 -19.36 -24.68
N THR A 10 9.67 -18.43 -25.52
CA THR A 10 8.36 -17.80 -25.36
C THR A 10 7.75 -17.51 -26.73
N GLY A 11 6.42 -17.61 -26.87
CA GLY A 11 5.75 -17.37 -28.15
C GLY A 11 6.22 -18.24 -29.33
N GLY A 12 6.84 -19.39 -29.06
CA GLY A 12 7.41 -20.25 -30.10
C GLY A 12 8.80 -19.84 -30.62
N VAL A 13 9.35 -18.74 -30.08
CA VAL A 13 10.66 -18.19 -30.43
C VAL A 13 11.63 -18.39 -29.27
N GLU A 14 12.90 -18.64 -29.58
CA GLU A 14 14.00 -18.73 -28.63
C GLU A 14 14.70 -17.38 -28.53
N LEU A 15 14.61 -16.76 -27.35
CA LEU A 15 15.17 -15.43 -27.05
C LEU A 15 16.42 -15.57 -26.17
N THR A 16 17.44 -14.78 -26.46
CA THR A 16 18.68 -14.73 -25.66
C THR A 16 18.71 -13.46 -24.82
N VAL A 17 18.99 -13.58 -23.52
CA VAL A 17 19.13 -12.44 -22.62
C VAL A 17 20.42 -11.68 -22.94
N VAL A 18 20.30 -10.48 -23.50
CA VAL A 18 21.42 -9.61 -23.87
C VAL A 18 21.74 -8.55 -22.81
N GLY A 19 20.82 -8.31 -21.89
CA GLY A 19 20.97 -7.32 -20.82
C GLY A 19 19.97 -7.52 -19.70
N ILE A 20 20.32 -7.07 -18.51
CA ILE A 20 19.44 -7.00 -17.33
C ILE A 20 19.41 -5.55 -16.91
N PHE A 21 18.23 -4.99 -16.77
CA PHE A 21 18.03 -3.64 -16.25
C PHE A 21 17.38 -3.69 -14.85
N ASP A 22 17.65 -2.67 -14.05
CA ASP A 22 17.07 -2.47 -12.74
C ASP A 22 16.27 -1.15 -12.78
N ALA A 23 14.97 -1.26 -12.67
CA ALA A 23 14.06 -0.12 -12.67
C ALA A 23 13.69 0.34 -11.26
N GLN A 24 14.56 0.10 -10.27
CA GLN A 24 14.43 0.54 -8.88
C GLN A 24 13.10 0.10 -8.22
N ARG A 25 12.73 -1.17 -8.43
CA ARG A 25 11.49 -1.78 -7.93
C ARG A 25 10.21 -1.11 -8.47
N SER A 26 10.25 -0.61 -9.69
CA SER A 26 9.06 -0.17 -10.42
C SER A 26 8.38 -1.35 -11.11
N ALA A 27 7.19 -1.11 -11.67
CA ALA A 27 6.46 -2.12 -12.46
C ALA A 27 7.29 -2.64 -13.65
N PHE A 28 8.27 -1.88 -14.11
CA PHE A 28 9.14 -2.26 -15.23
C PHE A 28 10.12 -3.38 -14.88
N ASP A 29 10.41 -3.64 -13.60
CA ASP A 29 11.30 -4.75 -13.20
C ASP A 29 10.73 -6.15 -13.52
N SER A 30 9.43 -6.24 -13.79
CA SER A 30 8.76 -7.48 -14.23
C SER A 30 8.60 -7.59 -15.73
N GLU A 31 9.11 -6.63 -16.51
CA GLU A 31 8.96 -6.61 -17.96
C GLU A 31 10.19 -7.19 -18.65
N ALA A 32 9.96 -7.87 -19.77
CA ALA A 32 11.01 -8.26 -20.72
C ALA A 32 10.95 -7.33 -21.94
N TRP A 33 12.04 -6.61 -22.19
CA TRP A 33 12.14 -5.70 -23.32
C TRP A 33 12.84 -6.40 -24.48
N LEU A 34 12.19 -6.43 -25.63
CA LEU A 34 12.69 -7.03 -26.85
C LEU A 34 12.36 -6.15 -28.05
N ASP A 35 12.96 -6.45 -29.19
CA ASP A 35 12.64 -5.74 -30.42
C ASP A 35 11.17 -5.89 -30.77
N ALA A 36 10.54 -4.79 -31.20
CA ALA A 36 9.10 -4.74 -31.43
C ALA A 36 8.67 -5.65 -32.60
N ASP A 37 9.49 -5.80 -33.62
CA ASP A 37 9.17 -6.63 -34.77
C ASP A 37 9.32 -8.12 -34.43
N GLU A 38 10.34 -8.47 -33.60
CA GLU A 38 10.47 -9.82 -33.06
C GLU A 38 9.31 -10.16 -32.13
N ALA A 39 8.90 -9.24 -31.25
CA ALA A 39 7.74 -9.43 -30.39
C ALA A 39 6.46 -9.69 -31.19
N ARG A 40 6.21 -8.90 -32.23
CA ARG A 40 5.04 -9.06 -33.09
C ARG A 40 5.01 -10.41 -33.78
N SER A 41 6.15 -10.84 -34.28
CA SER A 41 6.32 -12.14 -34.95
C SER A 41 6.13 -13.29 -33.95
N ALA A 42 6.75 -13.20 -32.78
CA ALA A 42 6.70 -14.25 -31.75
C ALA A 42 5.30 -14.48 -31.18
N PHE A 43 4.52 -13.40 -31.03
CA PHE A 43 3.19 -13.45 -30.42
C PHE A 43 2.03 -13.34 -31.43
N ASP A 44 2.32 -13.45 -32.73
CA ASP A 44 1.34 -13.35 -33.83
C ASP A 44 0.44 -12.11 -33.72
N ARG A 45 1.07 -10.95 -33.41
CA ARG A 45 0.40 -9.67 -33.28
C ARG A 45 0.80 -8.74 -34.43
N PRO A 46 -0.07 -8.55 -35.43
CA PRO A 46 0.25 -7.71 -36.60
C PRO A 46 0.35 -6.22 -36.25
N ASP A 47 -0.33 -5.79 -35.18
CA ASP A 47 -0.45 -4.38 -34.82
C ASP A 47 0.28 -4.03 -33.53
N TYR A 48 0.67 -2.76 -33.38
CA TYR A 48 1.20 -2.21 -32.13
C TYR A 48 0.07 -1.99 -31.12
N SER A 49 0.28 -2.42 -29.86
CA SER A 49 -0.72 -2.27 -28.81
C SER A 49 -0.84 -0.84 -28.29
N SER A 50 0.29 -0.11 -28.26
CA SER A 50 0.34 1.29 -27.82
C SER A 50 1.50 2.02 -28.46
N MET A 51 1.41 3.34 -28.51
CA MET A 51 2.45 4.22 -29.00
C MET A 51 2.60 5.40 -28.04
N LEU A 52 3.82 5.63 -27.52
CA LEU A 52 4.13 6.79 -26.70
C LEU A 52 4.60 7.94 -27.60
N VAL A 53 3.95 9.09 -27.48
CA VAL A 53 4.27 10.28 -28.27
C VAL A 53 4.60 11.43 -27.34
N ARG A 54 5.76 12.07 -27.55
CA ARG A 54 6.14 13.27 -26.82
C ARG A 54 5.66 14.51 -27.57
N LEU A 55 4.86 15.31 -26.91
CA LEU A 55 4.32 16.57 -27.45
C LEU A 55 5.33 17.71 -27.22
N ALA A 56 5.32 18.69 -28.13
CA ALA A 56 6.16 19.90 -28.02
C ALA A 56 5.68 20.83 -26.90
N SER A 57 4.37 20.84 -26.61
CA SER A 57 3.77 21.58 -25.49
C SER A 57 2.52 20.89 -24.96
N ASP A 58 2.16 21.15 -23.72
CA ASP A 58 0.94 20.61 -23.10
C ASP A 58 -0.36 21.08 -23.80
N ASP A 59 -0.36 22.29 -24.37
CA ASP A 59 -1.51 22.86 -25.08
C ASP A 59 -1.81 22.13 -26.40
N ALA A 60 -0.80 21.48 -27.00
CA ALA A 60 -0.96 20.71 -28.23
C ALA A 60 -1.76 19.40 -27.98
N PHE A 61 -1.93 18.96 -26.73
CA PHE A 61 -2.62 17.72 -26.43
C PHE A 61 -4.05 17.65 -26.97
N ALA A 62 -4.83 18.72 -26.77
CA ALA A 62 -6.22 18.75 -27.23
C ALA A 62 -6.34 18.65 -28.76
N GLN A 63 -5.46 19.33 -29.48
CA GLN A 63 -5.43 19.33 -30.96
C GLN A 63 -5.00 17.96 -31.50
N VAL A 64 -3.93 17.38 -30.95
CA VAL A 64 -3.43 16.05 -31.34
C VAL A 64 -4.47 14.97 -31.04
N ARG A 65 -5.09 15.03 -29.88
CA ARG A 65 -6.17 14.11 -29.50
C ARG A 65 -7.33 14.19 -30.48
N GLN A 66 -7.81 15.40 -30.79
CA GLN A 66 -8.92 15.58 -31.71
C GLN A 66 -8.55 15.12 -33.12
N ALA A 67 -7.34 15.40 -33.60
CA ALA A 67 -6.89 14.97 -34.93
C ALA A 67 -6.83 13.44 -35.06
N ILE A 68 -6.34 12.75 -34.03
CA ILE A 68 -6.20 11.29 -34.05
C ILE A 68 -7.57 10.60 -33.82
N GLU A 69 -8.36 11.03 -32.83
CA GLU A 69 -9.65 10.40 -32.52
C GLU A 69 -10.72 10.68 -33.57
N SER A 70 -10.59 11.74 -34.38
CA SER A 70 -11.51 12.02 -35.51
C SER A 70 -11.23 11.18 -36.76
N ASP A 71 -10.03 10.59 -36.89
CA ASP A 71 -9.72 9.72 -38.04
C ASP A 71 -10.34 8.33 -37.83
N ARG A 72 -11.41 8.05 -38.56
CA ARG A 72 -12.16 6.78 -38.49
C ARG A 72 -11.34 5.55 -38.85
N ARG A 73 -10.16 5.73 -39.47
CA ARG A 73 -9.25 4.63 -39.82
C ARG A 73 -8.46 4.17 -38.61
N LEU A 74 -8.25 5.08 -37.65
CA LEU A 74 -7.50 4.83 -36.44
C LEU A 74 -8.50 4.53 -35.30
N LYS A 75 -8.64 3.28 -34.93
CA LYS A 75 -9.46 2.87 -33.77
C LYS A 75 -8.64 2.95 -32.48
N VAL A 76 -8.08 4.13 -32.19
CA VAL A 76 -7.17 4.34 -31.05
C VAL A 76 -7.74 5.41 -30.11
N LYS A 77 -7.40 5.30 -28.85
CA LYS A 77 -7.73 6.27 -27.80
C LYS A 77 -6.47 7.02 -27.40
N VAL A 78 -6.54 8.35 -27.38
CA VAL A 78 -5.42 9.19 -26.95
C VAL A 78 -5.62 9.59 -25.51
N ILE A 79 -4.70 9.17 -24.64
CA ILE A 79 -4.74 9.47 -23.21
C ILE A 79 -3.39 10.04 -22.78
N ARG A 80 -3.37 10.86 -21.73
CA ARG A 80 -2.12 11.31 -21.13
C ARG A 80 -1.49 10.15 -20.38
N GLU A 81 -0.17 10.02 -20.45
CA GLU A 81 0.58 8.99 -19.73
C GLU A 81 0.27 8.99 -18.23
N VAL A 82 0.19 10.16 -17.62
CA VAL A 82 -0.17 10.32 -16.20
C VAL A 82 -1.56 9.75 -15.89
N ASP A 83 -2.53 9.92 -16.80
CA ASP A 83 -3.89 9.42 -16.60
C ASP A 83 -3.97 7.91 -16.86
N TYR A 84 -3.15 7.39 -17.79
CA TYR A 84 -2.98 5.95 -18.00
C TYR A 84 -2.49 5.25 -16.73
N TYR A 85 -1.42 5.75 -16.11
CA TYR A 85 -0.92 5.18 -14.86
C TYR A 85 -1.87 5.36 -13.68
N LYS A 86 -2.62 6.47 -13.63
CA LYS A 86 -3.69 6.65 -12.64
C LYS A 86 -4.80 5.61 -12.80
N GLU A 87 -5.17 5.29 -14.03
CA GLU A 87 -6.21 4.31 -14.31
C GLU A 87 -5.75 2.89 -13.93
N GLN A 88 -4.49 2.55 -14.20
CA GLN A 88 -3.88 1.31 -13.72
C GLN A 88 -3.86 1.24 -12.18
N THR A 89 -3.50 2.34 -11.52
CA THR A 89 -3.49 2.41 -10.05
C THR A 89 -4.90 2.34 -9.45
N ARG A 90 -5.93 2.69 -10.22
CA ARG A 90 -7.33 2.59 -9.82
C ARG A 90 -7.77 1.15 -9.56
N SER A 91 -7.15 0.18 -10.22
CA SER A 91 -7.35 -1.25 -9.97
C SER A 91 -6.98 -1.67 -8.54
N ALA A 92 -6.10 -0.92 -7.88
CA ALA A 92 -5.75 -1.09 -6.47
C ALA A 92 -6.80 -0.50 -5.49
N GLY A 93 -7.81 0.22 -6.01
CA GLY A 93 -8.87 0.85 -5.21
C GLY A 93 -9.60 -0.14 -4.29
N PRO A 94 -10.11 -1.27 -4.79
CA PRO A 94 -10.78 -2.29 -3.97
C PRO A 94 -9.89 -2.85 -2.86
N ILE A 95 -8.59 -3.05 -3.13
CA ILE A 95 -7.62 -3.56 -2.14
C ILE A 95 -7.42 -2.54 -1.02
N ARG A 96 -7.29 -1.24 -1.38
CA ARG A 96 -7.20 -0.16 -0.39
C ARG A 96 -8.46 -0.04 0.45
N TRP A 97 -9.63 -0.16 -0.17
CA TRP A 97 -10.91 -0.08 0.54
C TRP A 97 -11.05 -1.25 1.53
N LEU A 98 -10.72 -2.48 1.10
CA LEU A 98 -10.71 -3.66 1.95
C LEU A 98 -9.71 -3.51 3.11
N GLY A 99 -8.49 -3.06 2.84
CA GLY A 99 -7.47 -2.82 3.86
C GLY A 99 -7.90 -1.78 4.89
N ASN A 100 -8.47 -0.66 4.45
CA ASN A 100 -9.00 0.37 5.34
C ASN A 100 -10.20 -0.15 6.16
N GLY A 101 -11.08 -0.93 5.56
CA GLY A 101 -12.21 -1.55 6.25
C GLY A 101 -11.74 -2.51 7.36
N LEU A 102 -10.78 -3.37 7.06
CA LEU A 102 -10.16 -4.24 8.06
C LEU A 102 -9.49 -3.45 9.18
N ALA A 103 -8.75 -2.39 8.85
CA ALA A 103 -8.10 -1.54 9.85
C ALA A 103 -9.13 -0.92 10.81
N VAL A 104 -10.28 -0.46 10.31
CA VAL A 104 -11.37 0.08 11.15
C VAL A 104 -11.94 -0.99 12.07
N VAL A 105 -12.28 -2.17 11.54
CA VAL A 105 -12.82 -3.27 12.35
C VAL A 105 -11.84 -3.72 13.43
N MET A 106 -10.55 -3.88 13.07
CA MET A 106 -9.50 -4.23 14.04
C MET A 106 -9.30 -3.14 15.09
N SER A 107 -9.42 -1.87 14.72
CA SER A 107 -9.32 -0.75 15.67
C SER A 107 -10.46 -0.75 16.68
N ILE A 108 -11.67 -1.07 16.25
CA ILE A 108 -12.83 -1.23 17.15
C ILE A 108 -12.57 -2.39 18.13
N GLY A 109 -12.09 -3.54 17.62
CA GLY A 109 -11.72 -4.67 18.48
C GLY A 109 -10.63 -4.33 19.50
N ALA A 110 -9.60 -3.61 19.07
CA ALA A 110 -8.53 -3.12 19.95
C ALA A 110 -9.05 -2.16 21.03
N LEU A 111 -9.98 -1.27 20.66
CA LEU A 111 -10.63 -0.35 21.60
C LEU A 111 -11.38 -1.12 22.71
N PHE A 112 -12.22 -2.09 22.36
CA PHE A 112 -12.94 -2.91 23.34
C PHE A 112 -11.98 -3.74 24.19
N SER A 113 -10.92 -4.27 23.62
CA SER A 113 -9.88 -5.01 24.37
C SER A 113 -9.17 -4.11 25.38
N ALA A 114 -8.79 -2.89 24.99
CA ALA A 114 -8.18 -1.90 25.87
C ALA A 114 -9.13 -1.51 27.01
N MET A 115 -10.41 -1.26 26.71
CA MET A 115 -11.44 -0.97 27.73
C MET A 115 -11.55 -2.11 28.75
N ASN A 116 -11.67 -3.36 28.29
CA ASN A 116 -11.81 -4.51 29.16
C ASN A 116 -10.59 -4.69 30.07
N THR A 117 -9.39 -4.52 29.53
CA THR A 117 -8.13 -4.61 30.29
C THR A 117 -8.07 -3.54 31.37
N LEU A 118 -8.47 -2.31 31.04
CA LEU A 118 -8.46 -1.21 32.01
C LEU A 118 -9.58 -1.32 33.07
N TYR A 119 -10.77 -1.80 32.71
CA TYR A 119 -11.79 -2.12 33.70
C TYR A 119 -11.28 -3.14 34.73
N ALA A 120 -10.60 -4.19 34.28
CA ALA A 120 -9.98 -5.17 35.16
C ALA A 120 -8.88 -4.56 36.03
N SER A 121 -8.02 -3.69 35.44
CA SER A 121 -6.95 -2.98 36.16
C SER A 121 -7.51 -2.03 37.25
N VAL A 122 -8.50 -1.20 36.90
CA VAL A 122 -9.16 -0.30 37.87
C VAL A 122 -9.86 -1.09 38.99
N GLY A 123 -10.56 -2.18 38.62
CA GLY A 123 -11.23 -3.07 39.57
C GLY A 123 -10.28 -3.70 40.58
N SER A 124 -9.12 -4.18 40.14
CA SER A 124 -8.11 -4.78 41.03
C SER A 124 -7.43 -3.76 41.96
N ARG A 125 -7.33 -2.49 41.56
CA ARG A 125 -6.70 -1.39 42.32
C ARG A 125 -7.67 -0.49 43.08
N THR A 126 -8.94 -0.89 43.25
CA THR A 126 -9.97 -0.07 43.89
C THR A 126 -9.58 0.40 45.31
N ARG A 127 -8.88 -0.45 46.07
CA ARG A 127 -8.43 -0.12 47.43
C ARG A 127 -7.32 0.96 47.39
N GLU A 128 -6.40 0.88 46.47
CA GLU A 128 -5.32 1.88 46.26
C GLU A 128 -5.92 3.23 45.86
N ILE A 129 -6.87 3.22 44.94
CA ILE A 129 -7.62 4.41 44.47
C ILE A 129 -8.36 5.06 45.66
N GLY A 130 -8.99 4.24 46.51
CA GLY A 130 -9.66 4.71 47.74
C GLY A 130 -8.65 5.40 48.66
N THR A 131 -7.48 4.81 48.90
CA THR A 131 -6.43 5.41 49.74
C THR A 131 -5.93 6.74 49.17
N LEU A 132 -5.68 6.82 47.88
CA LEU A 132 -5.25 8.06 47.23
C LEU A 132 -6.33 9.16 47.38
N ARG A 133 -7.60 8.79 47.32
CA ARG A 133 -8.73 9.71 47.52
C ARG A 133 -8.78 10.27 48.95
N VAL A 134 -8.53 9.42 49.92
CA VAL A 134 -8.48 9.85 51.34
C VAL A 134 -7.28 10.78 51.59
N LEU A 135 -6.16 10.56 50.93
CA LEU A 135 -4.96 11.42 50.96
C LEU A 135 -5.16 12.76 50.23
N GLY A 136 -6.33 13.00 49.59
CA GLY A 136 -6.67 14.27 48.99
C GLY A 136 -6.36 14.38 47.49
N TYR A 137 -5.95 13.30 46.82
CA TYR A 137 -5.73 13.31 45.36
C TYR A 137 -7.04 13.57 44.62
N ARG A 138 -6.97 14.48 43.62
CA ARG A 138 -8.13 14.81 42.78
C ARG A 138 -8.43 13.67 41.82
N ARG A 139 -9.71 13.46 41.47
CA ARG A 139 -10.13 12.47 40.48
C ARG A 139 -9.39 12.60 39.17
N ARG A 140 -9.15 13.85 38.72
CA ARG A 140 -8.42 14.14 37.48
C ARG A 140 -6.97 13.63 37.51
N SER A 141 -6.30 13.66 38.66
CA SER A 141 -4.92 13.15 38.79
C SER A 141 -4.87 11.62 38.66
N ILE A 142 -5.85 10.93 39.24
CA ILE A 142 -5.99 9.48 39.14
C ILE A 142 -6.32 9.08 37.69
N LEU A 143 -7.29 9.78 37.06
CA LEU A 143 -7.62 9.60 35.64
C LEU A 143 -6.40 9.76 34.73
N LEU A 144 -5.61 10.83 34.92
CA LEU A 144 -4.39 11.05 34.14
C LEU A 144 -3.39 9.92 34.32
N GLY A 145 -3.27 9.34 35.50
CA GLY A 145 -2.42 8.18 35.74
C GLY A 145 -2.82 6.98 34.86
N PHE A 146 -4.10 6.65 34.82
CA PHE A 146 -4.62 5.56 33.98
C PHE A 146 -4.51 5.86 32.48
N LEU A 147 -4.73 7.12 32.07
CA LEU A 147 -4.55 7.53 30.68
C LEU A 147 -3.10 7.42 30.23
N LEU A 148 -2.14 7.79 31.09
CA LEU A 148 -0.71 7.62 30.81
C LEU A 148 -0.32 6.15 30.74
N GLU A 149 -0.80 5.31 31.68
CA GLU A 149 -0.58 3.87 31.67
C GLU A 149 -1.10 3.24 30.35
N GLY A 150 -2.32 3.54 29.97
CA GLY A 150 -2.93 3.05 28.74
C GLY A 150 -2.23 3.56 27.47
N SER A 151 -1.83 4.83 27.44
CA SER A 151 -1.09 5.40 26.30
C SER A 151 0.30 4.81 26.15
N LEU A 152 0.98 4.52 27.25
CA LEU A 152 2.30 3.87 27.24
C LEU A 152 2.20 2.43 26.72
N LEU A 153 1.22 1.67 27.21
CA LEU A 153 0.97 0.31 26.72
C LEU A 153 0.63 0.30 25.22
N ALA A 154 -0.21 1.26 24.78
CA ALA A 154 -0.56 1.41 23.37
C ALA A 154 0.65 1.79 22.50
N ALA A 155 1.54 2.66 23.01
CA ALA A 155 2.78 3.02 22.31
C ALA A 155 3.72 1.83 22.16
N ILE A 156 3.90 1.04 23.23
CA ILE A 156 4.73 -0.17 23.21
C ILE A 156 4.14 -1.22 22.24
N GLY A 157 2.82 -1.48 22.34
CA GLY A 157 2.14 -2.40 21.43
C GLY A 157 2.20 -1.95 19.99
N GLY A 158 2.02 -0.65 19.73
CA GLY A 158 2.15 -0.04 18.43
C GLY A 158 3.58 -0.17 17.86
N ALA A 159 4.61 0.06 18.69
CA ALA A 159 6.00 -0.11 18.29
C ALA A 159 6.33 -1.57 17.93
N ILE A 160 5.86 -2.52 18.75
CA ILE A 160 6.02 -3.95 18.48
C ILE A 160 5.31 -4.34 17.18
N GLY A 161 4.06 -3.88 16.98
CA GLY A 161 3.30 -4.13 15.76
C GLY A 161 4.00 -3.56 14.53
N CYS A 162 4.54 -2.35 14.61
CA CYS A 162 5.34 -1.74 13.54
C CYS A 162 6.63 -2.53 13.26
N ALA A 163 7.32 -3.01 14.28
CA ALA A 163 8.52 -3.82 14.12
C ALA A 163 8.21 -5.15 13.41
N ILE A 164 7.15 -5.84 13.81
CA ILE A 164 6.70 -7.08 13.16
C ILE A 164 6.32 -6.81 11.69
N ALA A 165 5.58 -5.74 11.43
CA ALA A 165 5.19 -5.37 10.07
C ALA A 165 6.41 -5.03 9.20
N TYR A 166 7.39 -4.31 9.75
CA TYR A 166 8.61 -3.94 9.04
C TYR A 166 9.47 -5.17 8.73
N LEU A 167 9.69 -6.05 9.72
CA LEU A 167 10.52 -7.25 9.53
C LEU A 167 9.87 -8.30 8.63
N GLY A 168 8.53 -8.41 8.67
CA GLY A 168 7.82 -9.45 7.93
C GLY A 168 7.43 -9.06 6.52
N TRP A 169 7.17 -7.77 6.26
CA TRP A 169 6.52 -7.35 5.00
C TRP A 169 7.29 -6.27 4.23
N ASN A 170 8.32 -5.65 4.82
CA ASN A 170 9.07 -4.61 4.12
C ASN A 170 9.93 -5.24 3.01
N GLY A 171 9.69 -4.82 1.77
CA GLY A 171 10.38 -5.33 0.59
C GLY A 171 9.80 -6.64 0.04
N VAL A 172 8.64 -7.08 0.52
CA VAL A 172 7.90 -8.19 -0.10
C VAL A 172 7.15 -7.65 -1.31
N SER A 173 7.47 -8.19 -2.49
CA SER A 173 6.74 -7.93 -3.72
C SER A 173 5.78 -9.08 -4.00
N THR A 174 4.53 -8.74 -4.28
CA THR A 174 3.49 -9.72 -4.64
C THR A 174 2.90 -9.33 -5.99
N GLY A 175 3.02 -10.24 -6.96
CA GLY A 175 2.41 -10.09 -8.28
C GLY A 175 0.99 -10.68 -8.29
N THR A 176 0.06 -9.96 -8.88
CA THR A 176 -1.27 -10.49 -9.24
C THR A 176 -1.33 -10.69 -10.74
N PHE A 177 -1.56 -11.92 -11.18
CA PHE A 177 -1.82 -12.22 -12.58
C PHE A 177 -3.20 -11.67 -12.95
N GLY A 178 -3.26 -10.65 -13.80
CA GLY A 178 -4.49 -10.24 -14.46
C GLY A 178 -4.91 -11.31 -15.46
N GLN A 179 -6.03 -11.99 -15.24
CA GLN A 179 -6.54 -13.05 -16.11
C GLN A 179 -6.85 -12.59 -17.55
N GLU A 180 -6.95 -11.29 -17.79
CA GLU A 180 -7.35 -10.74 -19.10
C GLU A 180 -6.23 -9.93 -19.81
N THR A 181 -5.17 -9.60 -19.11
CA THR A 181 -4.03 -8.88 -19.68
C THR A 181 -2.74 -9.55 -19.21
N PHE A 182 -1.82 -9.84 -20.13
CA PHE A 182 -0.48 -10.39 -19.83
C PHE A 182 0.42 -9.41 -19.03
N THR A 183 -0.19 -8.48 -18.31
CA THR A 183 0.51 -7.51 -17.46
C THR A 183 0.39 -7.95 -16.02
N GLU A 184 1.49 -8.36 -15.44
CA GLU A 184 1.61 -8.62 -14.02
C GLU A 184 1.67 -7.27 -13.28
N ILE A 185 0.71 -7.04 -12.38
CA ILE A 185 0.76 -5.86 -11.50
C ILE A 185 1.51 -6.29 -10.25
N VAL A 186 2.73 -5.82 -10.12
CA VAL A 186 3.57 -6.05 -8.93
C VAL A 186 3.26 -4.99 -7.89
N PHE A 187 2.89 -5.43 -6.69
CA PHE A 187 2.71 -4.57 -5.52
C PHE A 187 3.92 -4.72 -4.59
N ASP A 188 4.65 -3.64 -4.42
CA ASP A 188 5.74 -3.57 -3.46
C ASP A 188 5.21 -3.03 -2.12
N PHE A 189 5.32 -3.84 -1.08
CA PHE A 189 5.01 -3.42 0.27
C PHE A 189 6.19 -2.66 0.87
N GLN A 190 6.08 -1.33 0.89
CA GLN A 190 7.08 -0.46 1.53
C GLN A 190 6.55 0.09 2.85
N VAL A 191 7.15 -0.35 3.94
CA VAL A 191 6.86 0.19 5.28
C VAL A 191 7.78 1.39 5.52
N SER A 192 7.31 2.60 5.17
CA SER A 192 8.10 3.81 5.37
C SER A 192 8.13 4.24 6.85
N PRO A 193 9.20 4.89 7.33
CA PRO A 193 9.28 5.43 8.69
C PRO A 193 8.13 6.41 9.01
N ALA A 194 7.69 7.17 8.03
CA ALA A 194 6.55 8.07 8.18
C ALA A 194 5.23 7.33 8.43
N LEU A 195 5.04 6.16 7.78
CA LEU A 195 3.89 5.30 8.00
C LEU A 195 3.93 4.69 9.42
N MET A 196 5.10 4.24 9.87
CA MET A 196 5.30 3.72 11.23
C MET A 196 4.97 4.77 12.28
N GLY A 197 5.44 6.01 12.10
CA GLY A 197 5.10 7.13 12.99
C GLY A 197 3.60 7.38 13.07
N LYS A 198 2.90 7.40 11.94
CA LYS A 198 1.44 7.55 11.91
C LYS A 198 0.72 6.40 12.60
N ALA A 199 1.18 5.16 12.43
CA ALA A 199 0.60 3.98 13.06
C ALA A 199 0.76 4.02 14.59
N ILE A 200 1.93 4.43 15.10
CA ILE A 200 2.16 4.60 16.54
C ILE A 200 1.28 5.70 17.13
N VAL A 201 1.18 6.86 16.46
CA VAL A 201 0.28 7.94 16.90
C VAL A 201 -1.17 7.45 16.93
N PHE A 202 -1.59 6.73 15.89
CA PHE A 202 -2.93 6.14 15.83
C PHE A 202 -3.17 5.15 16.97
N ALA A 203 -2.22 4.27 17.27
CA ALA A 203 -2.30 3.33 18.39
C ALA A 203 -2.45 4.06 19.73
N ILE A 204 -1.69 5.13 19.96
CA ILE A 204 -1.79 5.97 21.17
C ILE A 204 -3.17 6.60 21.27
N VAL A 205 -3.71 7.14 20.17
CA VAL A 205 -5.06 7.76 20.17
C VAL A 205 -6.13 6.73 20.50
N VAL A 206 -6.08 5.54 19.90
CA VAL A 206 -7.02 4.44 20.22
C VAL A 206 -6.87 4.01 21.69
N GLY A 207 -5.64 3.90 22.19
CA GLY A 207 -5.36 3.59 23.58
C GLY A 207 -5.90 4.63 24.56
N LEU A 208 -5.73 5.92 24.24
CA LEU A 208 -6.29 7.02 25.06
C LEU A 208 -7.82 6.98 25.10
N ILE A 209 -8.48 6.77 23.95
CA ILE A 209 -9.95 6.67 23.89
C ILE A 209 -10.44 5.45 24.68
N GLY A 210 -9.78 4.30 24.50
CA GLY A 210 -10.11 3.06 25.23
C GLY A 210 -9.89 3.18 26.73
N SER A 211 -8.91 3.98 27.16
CA SER A 211 -8.60 4.21 28.57
C SER A 211 -9.51 5.23 29.23
N PHE A 212 -10.09 6.15 28.45
CA PHE A 212 -10.92 7.24 29.01
C PHE A 212 -12.25 6.75 29.59
N LEU A 213 -12.89 5.74 28.96
CA LEU A 213 -14.20 5.26 29.36
C LEU A 213 -14.22 4.53 30.72
N PRO A 214 -13.22 3.66 31.05
CA PRO A 214 -13.18 2.94 32.32
C PRO A 214 -12.52 3.73 33.46
N ALA A 215 -11.77 4.78 33.17
CA ALA A 215 -11.03 5.58 34.16
C ALA A 215 -11.83 6.77 34.72
#